data_ac66a17d49b9a0ec256f98801aa4c5d5
#
_entry.id   ac66a17d49b9a0ec256f98801aa4c5d5
#
_cell.length_a   1.000
_cell.length_b   1.000
_cell.length_c   1.000
_cell.angle_alpha   90.00
_cell.angle_beta   90.00
_cell.angle_gamma   90.00
#
_symmetry.space_group_name_H-M   'P 1'
#
loop_
_entity.id
_entity.type
_entity.pdbx_description
1 polymer ?
#
loop_
_entity_poly.entity_id
_entity_poly.type
_entity_poly.pdbx_seq_one_letter_code
_entity_poly.pdbx_strand_id
1 'polypeptide(L)'
;MPFGGTVSSDDYFAGTRAAACGGTTTVFDFALQDFNETMTDTFNRRNALAAPDAAVDYSFHIGVKDIHGDLLDSIKDACDIGVTSYKVFMVYDFGVKDGVFYQLLAKSKEFGALIAVHAENNELVNTLTEKYISEGKTDAWYHYMSRPEFVEGEADERAINLAKAANAPLYIVH
;
A
#
# COMPACT_ATOMS: atom_id res chain seq x y z
N MET A 1 -0.15 -5.89 -16.45
CA MET A 1 0.85 -5.98 -15.35
C MET A 1 0.33 -6.93 -14.27
N PRO A 2 1.14 -7.80 -13.66
CA PRO A 2 0.70 -8.64 -12.54
C PRO A 2 0.36 -7.80 -11.30
N PHE A 3 -0.79 -8.05 -10.68
CA PHE A 3 -1.23 -7.37 -9.46
C PHE A 3 -2.29 -8.21 -8.73
N GLY A 4 -2.08 -8.51 -7.46
CA GLY A 4 -3.08 -9.18 -6.61
C GLY A 4 -3.59 -10.52 -7.13
N GLY A 5 -2.74 -11.33 -7.77
CA GLY A 5 -3.11 -12.64 -8.34
C GLY A 5 -3.79 -12.57 -9.71
N THR A 6 -3.90 -11.38 -10.30
CA THR A 6 -4.44 -11.16 -11.65
C THR A 6 -3.45 -10.37 -12.51
N VAL A 7 -3.82 -10.13 -13.76
CA VAL A 7 -3.02 -9.34 -14.70
C VAL A 7 -3.91 -8.24 -15.27
N SER A 8 -3.45 -6.97 -15.19
CA SER A 8 -4.16 -5.86 -15.82
C SER A 8 -4.08 -5.97 -17.35
N SER A 9 -5.06 -5.37 -18.05
CA SER A 9 -5.09 -5.30 -19.51
C SER A 9 -3.88 -4.56 -20.10
N ASP A 10 -3.39 -3.53 -19.40
CA ASP A 10 -2.26 -2.74 -19.83
C ASP A 10 -0.95 -3.28 -19.25
N ASP A 11 0.09 -3.31 -20.06
CA ASP A 11 1.48 -3.42 -19.64
C ASP A 11 2.08 -2.03 -19.35
N TYR A 12 3.37 -1.97 -19.00
CA TYR A 12 4.02 -0.69 -18.74
C TYR A 12 4.09 0.20 -19.97
N PHE A 13 4.32 -0.38 -21.15
CA PHE A 13 4.39 0.41 -22.38
C PHE A 13 3.03 1.05 -22.71
N ALA A 14 1.96 0.25 -22.75
CA ALA A 14 0.63 0.75 -23.08
C ALA A 14 0.14 1.79 -22.07
N GLY A 15 0.25 1.50 -20.77
CA GLY A 15 -0.20 2.40 -19.70
C GLY A 15 0.59 3.71 -19.63
N THR A 16 1.93 3.64 -19.69
CA THR A 16 2.76 4.85 -19.61
C THR A 16 2.74 5.68 -20.89
N ARG A 17 2.55 5.06 -22.05
CA ARG A 17 2.29 5.77 -23.30
C ARG A 17 0.96 6.51 -23.25
N ALA A 18 -0.09 5.89 -22.73
CA ALA A 18 -1.37 6.55 -22.54
C ALA A 18 -1.25 7.74 -21.58
N ALA A 19 -0.49 7.59 -20.49
CA ALA A 19 -0.16 8.67 -19.56
C ALA A 19 0.53 9.85 -20.26
N ALA A 20 1.55 9.57 -21.08
CA ALA A 20 2.27 10.59 -21.89
C ALA A 20 1.32 11.33 -22.84
N CYS A 21 0.44 10.61 -23.54
CA CYS A 21 -0.57 11.21 -24.43
C CYS A 21 -1.57 12.09 -23.67
N GLY A 22 -1.83 11.80 -22.39
CA GLY A 22 -2.66 12.60 -21.49
C GLY A 22 -1.90 13.77 -20.81
N GLY A 23 -0.60 13.94 -21.07
CA GLY A 23 0.23 15.00 -20.48
C GLY A 23 0.89 14.61 -19.15
N THR A 24 0.80 13.35 -18.73
CA THR A 24 1.47 12.84 -17.53
C THR A 24 2.88 12.39 -17.89
N THR A 25 3.88 12.98 -17.25
CA THR A 25 5.30 12.73 -17.54
C THR A 25 5.98 11.83 -16.51
N THR A 26 5.33 11.55 -15.41
CA THR A 26 5.86 10.69 -14.33
C THR A 26 4.72 9.89 -13.71
N VAL A 27 4.92 8.62 -13.48
CA VAL A 27 3.94 7.73 -12.83
C VAL A 27 4.56 7.04 -11.62
N PHE A 28 3.74 6.80 -10.60
CA PHE A 28 4.10 5.94 -9.47
C PHE A 28 3.19 4.70 -9.48
N ASP A 29 3.79 3.54 -9.56
CA ASP A 29 3.08 2.27 -9.49
C ASP A 29 3.28 1.61 -8.12
N PHE A 30 2.44 0.63 -7.79
CA PHE A 30 2.57 -0.16 -6.58
C PHE A 30 3.38 -1.43 -6.82
N ALA A 31 4.52 -1.56 -6.14
CA ALA A 31 5.25 -2.80 -6.02
C ALA A 31 4.80 -3.50 -4.73
N LEU A 32 3.91 -4.49 -4.85
CA LEU A 32 3.43 -5.23 -3.67
C LEU A 32 4.49 -6.26 -3.24
N GLN A 33 4.87 -6.21 -1.97
CA GLN A 33 5.76 -7.15 -1.33
C GLN A 33 5.16 -8.56 -1.33
N ASP A 34 5.95 -9.58 -1.61
CA ASP A 34 5.61 -10.96 -1.32
C ASP A 34 6.09 -11.33 0.10
N PHE A 35 5.53 -12.40 0.68
CA PHE A 35 5.92 -12.84 2.03
C PHE A 35 7.40 -13.23 2.06
N ASN A 36 8.11 -12.81 3.11
CA ASN A 36 9.56 -12.96 3.30
C ASN A 36 10.45 -12.24 2.24
N GLU A 37 9.89 -11.34 1.45
CA GLU A 37 10.63 -10.54 0.49
C GLU A 37 11.13 -9.24 1.14
N THR A 38 12.38 -8.86 0.88
CA THR A 38 12.87 -7.55 1.31
C THR A 38 12.26 -6.42 0.47
N MET A 39 12.30 -5.18 0.98
CA MET A 39 11.82 -4.00 0.22
C MET A 39 12.64 -3.80 -1.06
N THR A 40 13.94 -4.07 -1.01
CA THR A 40 14.83 -3.98 -2.17
C THR A 40 14.51 -5.05 -3.22
N ASP A 41 14.21 -6.28 -2.81
CA ASP A 41 13.83 -7.36 -3.73
C ASP A 41 12.47 -7.04 -4.39
N THR A 42 11.51 -6.54 -3.61
CA THR A 42 10.22 -6.08 -4.12
C THR A 42 10.39 -5.00 -5.21
N PHE A 43 11.24 -4.01 -4.94
CA PHE A 43 11.59 -2.98 -5.93
C PHE A 43 12.20 -3.60 -7.18
N ASN A 44 13.24 -4.42 -7.03
CA ASN A 44 13.97 -5.02 -8.15
C ASN A 44 13.06 -5.88 -9.03
N ARG A 45 12.21 -6.69 -8.42
CA ARG A 45 11.23 -7.52 -9.12
C ARG A 45 10.26 -6.68 -9.95
N ARG A 46 9.73 -5.59 -9.38
CA ARG A 46 8.81 -4.70 -10.10
C ARG A 46 9.53 -3.89 -11.16
N ASN A 47 10.71 -3.39 -10.85
CA ASN A 47 11.55 -2.62 -11.77
C ASN A 47 11.96 -3.42 -13.01
N ALA A 48 12.23 -4.71 -12.87
CA ALA A 48 12.53 -5.58 -14.01
C ALA A 48 11.41 -5.64 -15.05
N LEU A 49 10.16 -5.40 -14.65
CA LEU A 49 9.02 -5.32 -15.55
C LEU A 49 8.83 -3.91 -16.16
N ALA A 50 9.20 -2.86 -15.42
CA ALA A 50 8.98 -1.50 -15.85
C ALA A 50 10.11 -0.95 -16.71
N ALA A 51 11.36 -1.23 -16.35
CA ALA A 51 12.54 -0.63 -16.96
C ALA A 51 12.65 -0.82 -18.48
N PRO A 52 12.31 -1.98 -19.07
CA PRO A 52 12.39 -2.14 -20.51
C PRO A 52 11.29 -1.41 -21.30
N ASP A 53 10.15 -1.13 -20.67
CA ASP A 53 8.92 -0.79 -21.37
C ASP A 53 8.31 0.57 -21.01
N ALA A 54 8.74 1.19 -19.91
CA ALA A 54 8.17 2.48 -19.48
C ALA A 54 8.50 3.61 -20.46
N ALA A 55 7.47 4.32 -20.93
CA ALA A 55 7.60 5.43 -21.88
C ALA A 55 7.72 6.82 -21.21
N VAL A 56 7.54 6.90 -19.90
CA VAL A 56 7.70 8.11 -19.08
C VAL A 56 8.51 7.78 -17.85
N ASP A 57 8.93 8.80 -17.09
CA ASP A 57 9.58 8.60 -15.80
C ASP A 57 8.65 7.83 -14.84
N TYR A 58 9.23 6.96 -14.02
CA TYR A 58 8.46 6.17 -13.08
C TYR A 58 9.19 5.94 -11.76
N SER A 59 8.41 5.64 -10.73
CA SER A 59 8.89 5.14 -9.46
C SER A 59 7.85 4.22 -8.84
N PHE A 60 8.09 3.74 -7.61
CA PHE A 60 7.21 2.80 -6.94
C PHE A 60 6.86 3.25 -5.52
N HIS A 61 5.62 2.99 -5.14
CA HIS A 61 5.24 2.83 -3.74
C HIS A 61 5.39 1.34 -3.39
N ILE A 62 6.24 1.01 -2.43
CA ILE A 62 6.32 -0.37 -1.95
C ILE A 62 5.10 -0.66 -1.07
N GLY A 63 4.24 -1.56 -1.55
CA GLY A 63 3.09 -2.04 -0.78
C GLY A 63 3.52 -3.10 0.21
N VAL A 64 3.57 -2.73 1.48
CA VAL A 64 4.09 -3.55 2.57
C VAL A 64 3.01 -4.51 3.06
N LYS A 65 3.29 -5.82 3.02
CA LYS A 65 2.38 -6.88 3.51
C LYS A 65 2.98 -7.70 4.63
N ASP A 66 4.30 -7.74 4.70
CA ASP A 66 5.00 -8.58 5.67
C ASP A 66 6.11 -7.78 6.35
N ILE A 67 6.00 -7.61 7.66
CA ILE A 67 7.00 -6.92 8.47
C ILE A 67 7.26 -7.74 9.73
N HIS A 68 8.42 -8.36 9.75
CA HIS A 68 8.95 -9.03 10.92
C HIS A 68 10.49 -8.97 10.92
N GLY A 69 11.10 -8.93 12.08
CA GLY A 69 12.55 -9.00 12.22
C GLY A 69 13.31 -8.07 11.27
N ASP A 70 14.20 -8.63 10.49
CA ASP A 70 15.09 -7.90 9.58
C ASP A 70 14.37 -7.19 8.41
N LEU A 71 13.11 -7.56 8.11
CA LEU A 71 12.35 -6.88 7.05
C LEU A 71 12.07 -5.41 7.38
N LEU A 72 11.92 -5.08 8.66
CA LEU A 72 11.79 -3.68 9.06
C LEU A 72 13.09 -2.90 8.79
N ASP A 73 14.24 -3.53 8.98
CA ASP A 73 15.55 -2.92 8.70
C ASP A 73 15.83 -2.77 7.20
N SER A 74 15.20 -3.59 6.35
CA SER A 74 15.34 -3.50 4.90
C SER A 74 14.79 -2.18 4.30
N ILE A 75 14.01 -1.39 5.06
CA ILE A 75 13.60 -0.04 4.67
C ILE A 75 14.83 0.83 4.38
N LYS A 76 15.88 0.72 5.20
CA LYS A 76 17.10 1.48 4.99
C LYS A 76 17.73 1.20 3.62
N ASP A 77 17.89 -0.08 3.30
CA ASP A 77 18.52 -0.50 2.05
C ASP A 77 17.70 -0.05 0.83
N ALA A 78 16.38 -0.09 0.94
CA ALA A 78 15.49 0.43 -0.10
C ALA A 78 15.57 1.95 -0.22
N CYS A 79 15.69 2.69 0.89
CA CYS A 79 15.91 4.14 0.86
C CYS A 79 17.24 4.50 0.21
N ASP A 80 18.29 3.73 0.45
CA ASP A 80 19.62 3.95 -0.13
C ASP A 80 19.62 3.82 -1.66
N ILE A 81 18.70 3.05 -2.24
CA ILE A 81 18.48 2.96 -3.70
C ILE A 81 17.40 3.91 -4.23
N GLY A 82 16.88 4.82 -3.39
CA GLY A 82 15.95 5.88 -3.78
C GLY A 82 14.47 5.57 -3.56
N VAL A 83 14.12 4.46 -2.91
CA VAL A 83 12.72 4.14 -2.57
C VAL A 83 12.36 4.80 -1.24
N THR A 84 11.59 5.88 -1.29
CA THR A 84 11.24 6.69 -0.12
C THR A 84 9.74 6.72 0.17
N SER A 85 8.95 5.83 -0.44
CA SER A 85 7.50 5.77 -0.27
C SER A 85 7.01 4.34 -0.07
N TYR A 86 6.29 4.12 1.01
CA TYR A 86 5.75 2.82 1.40
C TYR A 86 4.26 2.92 1.62
N LYS A 87 3.51 1.91 1.13
CA LYS A 87 2.07 1.83 1.30
C LYS A 87 1.72 0.71 2.27
N VAL A 88 0.92 1.03 3.27
CA VAL A 88 0.38 0.06 4.22
C VAL A 88 -1.14 0.05 4.18
N PHE A 89 -1.72 -1.04 4.67
CA PHE A 89 -3.15 -1.23 4.78
C PHE A 89 -3.49 -1.57 6.22
N MET A 90 -4.53 -0.98 6.77
CA MET A 90 -5.06 -1.33 8.09
C MET A 90 -6.18 -2.37 8.01
N VAL A 91 -6.55 -2.77 6.81
CA VAL A 91 -7.59 -3.74 6.45
C VAL A 91 -7.00 -4.87 5.60
N TYR A 92 -7.75 -5.93 5.38
CA TYR A 92 -7.37 -7.17 4.70
C TYR A 92 -6.53 -8.12 5.57
N ASP A 93 -6.32 -9.34 5.08
CA ASP A 93 -5.58 -10.40 5.79
C ASP A 93 -4.11 -10.04 6.05
N PHE A 94 -3.55 -9.16 5.24
CA PHE A 94 -2.20 -8.62 5.37
C PHE A 94 -2.16 -7.23 6.02
N GLY A 95 -3.25 -6.78 6.61
CA GLY A 95 -3.33 -5.49 7.29
C GLY A 95 -2.36 -5.38 8.46
N VAL A 96 -1.67 -4.23 8.56
CA VAL A 96 -0.72 -4.00 9.64
C VAL A 96 -1.44 -3.76 10.96
N LYS A 97 -0.89 -4.33 12.05
CA LYS A 97 -1.34 -4.05 13.41
C LYS A 97 -0.73 -2.75 13.91
N ASP A 98 -1.41 -2.06 14.81
CA ASP A 98 -1.01 -0.75 15.34
C ASP A 98 0.45 -0.69 15.84
N GLY A 99 0.92 -1.72 16.55
CA GLY A 99 2.30 -1.78 17.02
C GLY A 99 3.33 -1.87 15.90
N VAL A 100 3.04 -2.64 14.85
CA VAL A 100 3.88 -2.76 13.65
C VAL A 100 3.83 -1.46 12.85
N PHE A 101 2.65 -0.87 12.72
CA PHE A 101 2.48 0.40 12.01
C PHE A 101 3.27 1.53 12.69
N TYR A 102 3.22 1.60 14.03
CA TYR A 102 4.03 2.54 14.79
C TYR A 102 5.54 2.36 14.55
N GLN A 103 6.04 1.11 14.59
CA GLN A 103 7.45 0.82 14.32
C GLN A 103 7.86 1.22 12.90
N LEU A 104 6.99 0.96 11.92
CA LEU A 104 7.21 1.32 10.54
C LEU A 104 7.30 2.85 10.35
N LEU A 105 6.37 3.59 10.98
CA LEU A 105 6.39 5.06 10.99
C LEU A 105 7.69 5.61 11.59
N ALA A 106 8.07 5.10 12.77
CA ALA A 106 9.29 5.54 13.45
C ALA A 106 10.53 5.25 12.60
N LYS A 107 10.62 4.04 12.02
CA LYS A 107 11.75 3.64 11.19
C LYS A 107 11.82 4.43 9.89
N SER A 108 10.70 4.62 9.21
CA SER A 108 10.64 5.39 7.96
C SER A 108 11.12 6.81 8.13
N LYS A 109 10.79 7.44 9.26
CA LYS A 109 11.26 8.79 9.60
C LYS A 109 12.79 8.88 9.67
N GLU A 110 13.48 7.85 10.21
CA GLU A 110 14.94 7.85 10.32
C GLU A 110 15.62 8.02 8.95
N PHE A 111 14.98 7.52 7.89
CA PHE A 111 15.52 7.52 6.53
C PHE A 111 14.82 8.51 5.59
N GLY A 112 13.96 9.38 6.13
CA GLY A 112 13.25 10.38 5.33
C GLY A 112 12.18 9.79 4.40
N ALA A 113 11.68 8.61 4.71
CA ALA A 113 10.63 7.96 3.93
C ALA A 113 9.23 8.36 4.42
N LEU A 114 8.24 8.27 3.52
CA LEU A 114 6.83 8.55 3.75
C LEU A 114 6.02 7.27 3.77
N ILE A 115 5.20 7.10 4.79
CA ILE A 115 4.19 6.04 4.82
C ILE A 115 2.87 6.59 4.31
N ALA A 116 2.32 5.92 3.30
CA ALA A 116 0.95 6.09 2.83
C ALA A 116 0.07 4.97 3.40
N VAL A 117 -1.10 5.29 3.95
CA VAL A 117 -1.99 4.31 4.57
C VAL A 117 -3.37 4.29 3.92
N HIS A 118 -3.87 3.09 3.64
CA HIS A 118 -5.29 2.85 3.44
C HIS A 118 -5.88 2.45 4.80
N ALA A 119 -6.69 3.32 5.36
CA ALA A 119 -7.18 3.21 6.72
C ALA A 119 -8.65 2.79 6.75
N GLU A 120 -8.89 1.53 7.10
CA GLU A 120 -10.22 1.02 7.45
C GLU A 120 -10.09 0.10 8.66
N ASN A 121 -11.11 0.08 9.52
CA ASN A 121 -11.16 -0.82 10.66
C ASN A 121 -11.48 -2.25 10.20
N ASN A 122 -10.46 -3.10 10.17
CA ASN A 122 -10.54 -4.47 9.65
C ASN A 122 -11.59 -5.34 10.35
N GLU A 123 -11.68 -5.23 11.67
CA GLU A 123 -12.62 -6.04 12.46
C GLU A 123 -14.06 -5.66 12.15
N LEU A 124 -14.35 -4.36 12.01
CA LEU A 124 -15.69 -3.89 11.66
C LEU A 124 -16.06 -4.26 10.20
N VAL A 125 -15.13 -4.10 9.25
CA VAL A 125 -15.34 -4.52 7.86
C VAL A 125 -15.68 -6.01 7.79
N ASN A 126 -14.90 -6.86 8.46
CA ASN A 126 -15.13 -8.30 8.47
C ASN A 126 -16.47 -8.66 9.12
N THR A 127 -16.76 -8.08 10.29
CA THR A 127 -18.03 -8.31 11.00
C THR A 127 -19.24 -7.94 10.15
N LEU A 128 -19.20 -6.78 9.48
CA LEU A 128 -20.30 -6.34 8.63
C LEU A 128 -20.41 -7.18 7.35
N THR A 129 -19.29 -7.57 6.78
CA THR A 129 -19.25 -8.46 5.61
C THR A 129 -19.85 -9.82 5.94
N GLU A 130 -19.44 -10.46 7.03
CA GLU A 130 -19.99 -11.74 7.49
C GLU A 130 -21.49 -11.65 7.77
N LYS A 131 -21.94 -10.57 8.38
CA LYS A 131 -23.37 -10.30 8.60
C LYS A 131 -24.14 -10.32 7.27
N TYR A 132 -23.70 -9.56 6.27
CA TYR A 132 -24.41 -9.51 5.00
C TYR A 132 -24.38 -10.85 4.26
N ILE A 133 -23.26 -11.55 4.29
CA ILE A 133 -23.16 -12.92 3.71
C ILE A 133 -24.15 -13.87 4.39
N SER A 134 -24.24 -13.85 5.72
CA SER A 134 -25.16 -14.70 6.47
C SER A 134 -26.63 -14.41 6.19
N GLU A 135 -26.95 -13.18 5.77
CA GLU A 135 -28.28 -12.76 5.33
C GLU A 135 -28.54 -13.05 3.84
N GLY A 136 -27.61 -13.71 3.14
CA GLY A 136 -27.72 -14.01 1.69
C GLY A 136 -27.53 -12.79 0.80
N LYS A 137 -27.01 -11.70 1.32
CA LYS A 137 -26.77 -10.42 0.65
C LYS A 137 -25.35 -10.37 0.08
N THR A 138 -25.15 -10.86 -1.13
CA THR A 138 -23.82 -11.05 -1.77
C THR A 138 -23.57 -10.16 -3.00
N ASP A 139 -24.51 -9.28 -3.35
CA ASP A 139 -24.34 -8.34 -4.45
C ASP A 139 -23.23 -7.32 -4.16
N ALA A 140 -22.64 -6.75 -5.20
CA ALA A 140 -21.58 -5.75 -5.10
C ALA A 140 -21.97 -4.52 -4.24
N TRP A 141 -23.26 -4.19 -4.14
CA TRP A 141 -23.79 -3.15 -3.27
C TRP A 141 -23.43 -3.38 -1.80
N TYR A 142 -23.42 -4.63 -1.34
CA TYR A 142 -23.09 -4.96 0.05
C TYR A 142 -21.62 -4.87 0.38
N HIS A 143 -20.75 -4.85 -0.62
CA HIS A 143 -19.36 -4.46 -0.43
C HIS A 143 -19.26 -3.01 0.07
N TYR A 144 -20.01 -2.09 -0.51
CA TYR A 144 -20.12 -0.70 -0.04
C TYR A 144 -20.77 -0.63 1.36
N MET A 145 -21.88 -1.34 1.55
CA MET A 145 -22.62 -1.33 2.82
C MET A 145 -21.83 -1.91 4.01
N SER A 146 -20.83 -2.75 3.76
CA SER A 146 -19.93 -3.28 4.80
C SER A 146 -18.82 -2.30 5.19
N ARG A 147 -18.73 -1.15 4.50
CA ARG A 147 -17.73 -0.10 4.72
C ARG A 147 -18.40 1.26 4.93
N PRO A 148 -19.20 1.43 6.00
CA PRO A 148 -19.78 2.74 6.32
C PRO A 148 -18.67 3.74 6.70
N GLU A 149 -18.94 5.01 6.50
CA GLU A 149 -17.97 6.12 6.67
C GLU A 149 -17.18 6.08 7.98
N PHE A 150 -17.80 5.67 9.08
CA PHE A 150 -17.12 5.62 10.38
C PHE A 150 -16.00 4.56 10.46
N VAL A 151 -16.02 3.55 9.59
CA VAL A 151 -14.97 2.51 9.52
C VAL A 151 -13.65 3.10 9.04
N GLU A 152 -13.71 4.02 8.10
CA GLU A 152 -12.56 4.79 7.62
C GLU A 152 -12.21 5.90 8.63
N GLY A 153 -13.17 6.72 9.05
CA GLY A 153 -12.91 7.85 9.95
C GLY A 153 -12.26 7.47 11.27
N GLU A 154 -12.66 6.35 11.89
CA GLU A 154 -12.01 5.81 13.10
C GLU A 154 -10.56 5.39 12.82
N ALA A 155 -10.34 4.69 11.71
CA ALA A 155 -9.02 4.22 11.35
C ALA A 155 -8.08 5.37 10.96
N ASP A 156 -8.57 6.42 10.31
CA ASP A 156 -7.83 7.65 10.03
C ASP A 156 -7.36 8.34 11.30
N GLU A 157 -8.27 8.52 12.27
CA GLU A 157 -7.92 9.14 13.54
C GLU A 157 -6.86 8.33 14.29
N ARG A 158 -6.98 7.01 14.29
CA ARG A 158 -6.01 6.09 14.88
C ARG A 158 -4.66 6.18 14.18
N ALA A 159 -4.62 6.17 12.85
CA ALA A 159 -3.41 6.33 12.06
C ALA A 159 -2.70 7.67 12.32
N ILE A 160 -3.45 8.77 12.41
CA ILE A 160 -2.93 10.10 12.74
C ILE A 160 -2.31 10.10 14.16
N ASN A 161 -2.97 9.47 15.14
CA ASN A 161 -2.46 9.42 16.50
C ASN A 161 -1.17 8.57 16.60
N LEU A 162 -1.06 7.47 15.86
CA LEU A 162 0.15 6.68 15.76
C LEU A 162 1.29 7.48 15.11
N ALA A 163 1.01 8.21 14.03
CA ALA A 163 1.99 9.06 13.37
C ALA A 163 2.48 10.20 14.28
N LYS A 164 1.59 10.83 15.04
CA LYS A 164 1.96 11.82 16.07
C LYS A 164 2.85 11.20 17.15
N ALA A 165 2.51 10.02 17.65
CA ALA A 165 3.31 9.32 18.65
C ALA A 165 4.71 8.95 18.14
N ALA A 166 4.82 8.53 16.88
CA ALA A 166 6.08 8.27 16.20
C ALA A 166 6.83 9.56 15.78
N ASN A 167 6.15 10.72 15.85
CA ASN A 167 6.62 11.99 15.29
C ASN A 167 7.08 11.84 13.82
N ALA A 168 6.30 11.14 13.02
CA ALA A 168 6.59 10.78 11.63
C ALA A 168 5.56 11.40 10.68
N PRO A 169 5.94 11.72 9.43
CA PRO A 169 4.98 12.11 8.42
C PRO A 169 4.08 10.92 8.04
N LEU A 170 2.84 11.23 7.70
CA LEU A 170 1.85 10.25 7.24
C LEU A 170 1.06 10.82 6.08
N TYR A 171 0.74 9.98 5.10
CA TYR A 171 -0.17 10.30 4.01
C TYR A 171 -1.37 9.34 4.03
N ILE A 172 -2.56 9.86 4.32
CA ILE A 172 -3.80 9.10 4.20
C ILE A 172 -4.24 9.17 2.75
N VAL A 173 -4.39 8.01 2.11
CA VAL A 173 -4.75 7.94 0.69
C VAL A 173 -6.26 7.90 0.50
N HIS A 174 -6.72 8.41 -0.64
CA HIS A 174 -8.12 8.41 -1.09
C HIS A 174 -9.13 8.53 0.04
#